data_088b2cd89415ad8262cca4ad5ba88345
#
_entry.id   088b2cd89415ad8262cca4ad5ba88345
#
_cell.length_a   1.000
_cell.length_b   1.000
_cell.length_c   1.000
_cell.angle_alpha   90.00
_cell.angle_beta   90.00
_cell.angle_gamma   90.00
#
_symmetry.space_group_name_H-M   'P 1'
#
loop_
_entity.id
_entity.type
_entity.pdbx_description
1 polymer ?
#
loop_
_entity_poly.entity_id
_entity_poly.type
_entity_poly.pdbx_seq_one_letter_code
_entity_poly.pdbx_strand_id
1 'polypeptide(L)'
;MRSLRIVDCGLADYREVLQKQQELHEKRRRGEIPNTVVIVEHPPAITLGARQSANKLLVSREELAAQQIDVVDIRRGGGATAHNPGQLVFYPILHLQELGLGISEYIRELEAIGIELLRELGVHAQRREAFPGLWVLHENSQFEIPNSKFQKIASIGVRVSKGVTYHGMAINIQNDLSIFDLLVPCGLHGVEMTSVLKETGKCHSMRKLKEDLGRLLMKHFSNMAEDSEDRRQKPALSEAEGTENSSPSSVLRPRSSTRKLPPWLRRPLPAGDVFRHTEKVLSSLGLETICNNANCPNRGECWSRGTATVLILGNVCTRNCKFCSVATGKPAPPDPAEPARIAEMAKQLNLKYLVITSVNRDDLPDGGAAHFLASINEVRKHCPDMKFEILTPDFRGCQEKALKILQYALPFVFAHNVETVPSLYPAARAGGDYQRSLRLLKTAKEYYGDVVTKSSIMLGLGETDAEVEQVLKDLRSTGCDRITIGQYLKPSKNSLEVVEYITPARFDFWRQKATELGFSFCLSSPFARSSYFAEQDIAL
;
A
#
# COMPACT_ATOMS: atom_id res chain seq x y z
N MET A 1 -26.58 -11.49 -23.24
CA MET A 1 -26.82 -10.25 -22.47
C MET A 1 -26.63 -10.53 -20.99
N ARG A 2 -25.58 -10.07 -20.36
CA ARG A 2 -25.35 -10.20 -18.93
C ARG A 2 -25.99 -8.99 -18.24
N SER A 3 -27.33 -9.05 -18.05
CA SER A 3 -28.10 -7.98 -17.42
C SER A 3 -27.70 -7.80 -15.96
N LEU A 4 -27.50 -6.55 -15.52
CA LEU A 4 -27.37 -6.21 -14.10
C LEU A 4 -28.74 -6.38 -13.43
N ARG A 5 -28.79 -7.11 -12.33
CA ARG A 5 -30.02 -7.29 -11.52
C ARG A 5 -30.02 -6.31 -10.34
N ILE A 6 -31.08 -5.56 -10.17
CA ILE A 6 -31.29 -4.70 -9.00
C ILE A 6 -32.28 -5.39 -8.06
N VAL A 7 -31.97 -5.41 -6.76
CA VAL A 7 -32.79 -5.96 -5.70
C VAL A 7 -32.98 -4.91 -4.62
N ASP A 8 -34.16 -4.34 -4.50
CA ASP A 8 -34.52 -3.46 -3.37
C ASP A 8 -35.00 -4.29 -2.18
N CYS A 9 -34.34 -4.10 -1.03
CA CYS A 9 -34.68 -4.77 0.23
C CYS A 9 -35.50 -3.88 1.17
N GLY A 10 -35.88 -2.68 0.77
CA GLY A 10 -36.63 -1.76 1.62
C GLY A 10 -35.82 -1.29 2.83
N LEU A 11 -36.46 -1.26 3.99
CA LEU A 11 -35.83 -1.12 5.31
C LEU A 11 -35.63 -2.54 5.88
N ALA A 12 -34.39 -2.96 6.04
CA ALA A 12 -34.08 -4.34 6.43
C ALA A 12 -32.90 -4.39 7.40
N ASP A 13 -32.95 -5.36 8.34
CA ASP A 13 -31.89 -5.59 9.32
C ASP A 13 -30.52 -5.81 8.68
N TYR A 14 -29.46 -5.28 9.31
CA TYR A 14 -28.12 -5.34 8.75
C TYR A 14 -27.59 -6.76 8.63
N ARG A 15 -27.84 -7.63 9.63
CA ARG A 15 -27.35 -9.02 9.65
C ARG A 15 -28.07 -9.88 8.61
N GLU A 16 -29.37 -9.68 8.43
CA GLU A 16 -30.15 -10.35 7.39
C GLU A 16 -29.65 -10.01 5.99
N VAL A 17 -29.40 -8.70 5.75
CA VAL A 17 -28.87 -8.25 4.46
C VAL A 17 -27.44 -8.70 4.26
N LEU A 18 -26.62 -8.79 5.31
CA LEU A 18 -25.27 -9.35 5.24
C LEU A 18 -25.29 -10.82 4.83
N GLN A 19 -26.17 -11.62 5.41
CA GLN A 19 -26.37 -13.03 5.03
C GLN A 19 -26.79 -13.12 3.56
N LYS A 20 -27.76 -12.32 3.13
CA LYS A 20 -28.20 -12.25 1.73
C LYS A 20 -27.06 -11.88 0.78
N GLN A 21 -26.19 -10.92 1.15
CA GLN A 21 -24.99 -10.59 0.36
C GLN A 21 -24.07 -11.79 0.22
N GLN A 22 -23.84 -12.56 1.29
CA GLN A 22 -22.98 -13.76 1.27
C GLN A 22 -23.56 -14.85 0.37
N GLU A 23 -24.87 -15.09 0.43
CA GLU A 23 -25.55 -16.04 -0.45
C GLU A 23 -25.47 -15.63 -1.93
N LEU A 24 -25.75 -14.37 -2.23
CA LEU A 24 -25.63 -13.83 -3.59
C LEU A 24 -24.18 -13.86 -4.10
N HIS A 25 -23.21 -13.56 -3.23
CA HIS A 25 -21.79 -13.64 -3.55
C HIS A 25 -21.39 -15.06 -3.97
N GLU A 26 -21.79 -16.10 -3.20
CA GLU A 26 -21.52 -17.49 -3.54
C GLU A 26 -22.20 -17.92 -4.85
N LYS A 27 -23.48 -17.57 -5.06
CA LYS A 27 -24.21 -17.84 -6.31
C LYS A 27 -23.55 -17.13 -7.50
N ARG A 28 -23.12 -15.87 -7.33
CA ARG A 28 -22.44 -15.13 -8.40
C ARG A 28 -21.07 -15.72 -8.71
N ARG A 29 -20.32 -16.14 -7.71
CA ARG A 29 -19.04 -16.82 -7.85
C ARG A 29 -19.14 -18.10 -8.68
N ARG A 30 -20.25 -18.85 -8.52
CA ARG A 30 -20.54 -20.09 -9.28
C ARG A 30 -21.13 -19.81 -10.67
N GLY A 31 -21.42 -18.55 -11.01
CA GLY A 31 -22.06 -18.18 -12.25
C GLY A 31 -23.56 -18.49 -12.31
N GLU A 32 -24.18 -18.79 -11.17
CA GLU A 32 -25.63 -19.17 -11.08
C GLU A 32 -26.55 -17.96 -11.23
N ILE A 33 -26.04 -16.75 -10.97
CA ILE A 33 -26.80 -15.50 -11.09
C ILE A 33 -26.00 -14.46 -11.86
N PRO A 34 -26.65 -13.47 -12.48
CA PRO A 34 -25.99 -12.32 -13.08
C PRO A 34 -25.37 -11.42 -12.02
N ASN A 35 -24.59 -10.41 -12.45
CA ASN A 35 -24.18 -9.31 -11.60
C ASN A 35 -25.42 -8.71 -10.91
N THR A 36 -25.37 -8.51 -9.61
CA THR A 36 -26.54 -8.12 -8.81
C THR A 36 -26.17 -6.97 -7.89
N VAL A 37 -27.03 -5.96 -7.75
CA VAL A 37 -26.88 -4.91 -6.74
C VAL A 37 -28.06 -4.96 -5.78
N VAL A 38 -27.75 -5.01 -4.49
CA VAL A 38 -28.75 -4.89 -3.41
C VAL A 38 -28.79 -3.42 -2.99
N ILE A 39 -30.00 -2.82 -2.99
CA ILE A 39 -30.26 -1.46 -2.47
C ILE A 39 -31.10 -1.61 -1.19
N VAL A 40 -30.77 -0.84 -0.15
CA VAL A 40 -31.39 -1.01 1.16
C VAL A 40 -31.28 0.26 2.01
N GLU A 41 -32.15 0.40 2.98
CA GLU A 41 -32.00 1.22 4.18
C GLU A 41 -31.86 0.29 5.39
N HIS A 42 -31.11 0.67 6.41
CA HIS A 42 -30.97 -0.13 7.62
C HIS A 42 -31.59 0.56 8.84
N PRO A 43 -32.13 -0.19 9.81
CA PRO A 43 -32.32 0.27 11.18
C PRO A 43 -30.99 0.76 11.77
N PRO A 44 -31.00 1.48 12.92
CA PRO A 44 -29.79 1.97 13.54
C PRO A 44 -28.77 0.84 13.80
N ALA A 45 -27.61 0.93 13.15
CA ALA A 45 -26.54 -0.06 13.27
C ALA A 45 -25.17 0.60 13.11
N ILE A 46 -24.19 0.15 13.91
CA ILE A 46 -22.78 0.51 13.76
C ILE A 46 -22.02 -0.72 13.28
N THR A 47 -21.26 -0.56 12.20
CA THR A 47 -20.45 -1.66 11.65
C THR A 47 -18.97 -1.40 11.88
N LEU A 48 -18.27 -2.41 12.42
CA LEU A 48 -16.84 -2.36 12.70
C LEU A 48 -16.09 -3.12 11.58
N GLY A 49 -15.29 -2.39 10.81
CA GLY A 49 -14.61 -2.92 9.63
C GLY A 49 -13.35 -3.74 9.96
N ALA A 50 -12.67 -4.24 8.92
CA ALA A 50 -11.48 -5.08 9.06
C ALA A 50 -10.27 -4.35 9.69
N ARG A 51 -10.20 -3.02 9.61
CA ARG A 51 -9.14 -2.23 10.24
C ARG A 51 -9.48 -1.97 11.71
N GLN A 52 -9.08 -2.88 12.59
CA GLN A 52 -9.39 -2.81 14.02
C GLN A 52 -8.94 -1.49 14.69
N SER A 53 -7.78 -0.95 14.34
CA SER A 53 -7.27 0.34 14.87
C SER A 53 -8.14 1.55 14.51
N ALA A 54 -9.00 1.43 13.50
CA ALA A 54 -9.95 2.44 13.07
C ALA A 54 -11.39 2.20 13.59
N ASN A 55 -11.61 1.15 14.39
CA ASN A 55 -12.88 0.81 15.00
C ASN A 55 -12.97 1.44 16.40
N LYS A 56 -13.17 2.76 16.44
CA LYS A 56 -13.27 3.49 17.71
C LYS A 56 -14.72 3.86 17.99
N LEU A 57 -15.29 3.25 19.01
CA LEU A 57 -16.55 3.64 19.62
C LEU A 57 -16.25 4.68 20.72
N LEU A 58 -17.07 5.70 20.83
CA LEU A 58 -16.97 6.74 21.86
C LEU A 58 -17.88 6.45 23.08
N VAL A 59 -18.72 5.46 22.95
CA VAL A 59 -19.62 4.93 23.99
C VAL A 59 -19.50 3.41 24.07
N SER A 60 -19.93 2.81 25.17
CA SER A 60 -19.88 1.36 25.37
C SER A 60 -20.89 0.62 24.48
N ARG A 61 -20.70 -0.69 24.28
CA ARG A 61 -21.66 -1.52 23.53
C ARG A 61 -23.00 -1.65 24.28
N GLU A 62 -22.97 -1.61 25.59
CA GLU A 62 -24.14 -1.63 26.47
C GLU A 62 -24.99 -0.38 26.30
N GLU A 63 -24.37 0.79 26.22
CA GLU A 63 -25.04 2.07 25.96
C GLU A 63 -25.65 2.12 24.56
N LEU A 64 -24.98 1.55 23.55
CA LEU A 64 -25.52 1.42 22.18
C LEU A 64 -26.72 0.49 22.15
N ALA A 65 -26.66 -0.67 22.84
CA ALA A 65 -27.77 -1.60 22.94
C ALA A 65 -28.99 -0.98 23.64
N ALA A 66 -28.79 -0.16 24.69
CA ALA A 66 -29.87 0.56 25.36
C ALA A 66 -30.56 1.59 24.43
N GLN A 67 -29.84 2.12 23.42
CA GLN A 67 -30.38 2.99 22.38
C GLN A 67 -30.90 2.22 21.15
N GLN A 68 -31.02 0.89 21.22
CA GLN A 68 -31.42 0.01 20.12
C GLN A 68 -30.55 0.12 18.88
N ILE A 69 -29.25 0.38 19.07
CA ILE A 69 -28.24 0.43 17.99
C ILE A 69 -27.49 -0.90 17.97
N ASP A 70 -27.61 -1.66 16.89
CA ASP A 70 -26.88 -2.92 16.73
C ASP A 70 -25.40 -2.67 16.39
N VAL A 71 -24.49 -3.44 17.00
CA VAL A 71 -23.06 -3.38 16.69
C VAL A 71 -22.63 -4.66 16.00
N VAL A 72 -22.18 -4.54 14.74
CA VAL A 72 -21.86 -5.69 13.89
C VAL A 72 -20.39 -5.66 13.49
N ASP A 73 -19.64 -6.68 13.91
CA ASP A 73 -18.26 -6.89 13.47
C ASP A 73 -18.25 -7.52 12.07
N ILE A 74 -17.63 -6.85 11.11
CA ILE A 74 -17.63 -7.27 9.69
C ILE A 74 -16.26 -7.16 9.06
N ARG A 75 -16.07 -7.85 7.93
CA ARG A 75 -14.77 -7.88 7.22
C ARG A 75 -14.75 -7.00 5.97
N ARG A 76 -15.49 -5.86 5.93
CA ARG A 76 -15.34 -4.85 4.86
C ARG A 76 -14.09 -4.01 5.06
N GLY A 77 -13.61 -3.36 4.02
CA GLY A 77 -12.55 -2.36 4.12
C GLY A 77 -12.95 -1.17 5.00
N GLY A 78 -11.96 -0.51 5.59
CA GLY A 78 -12.13 0.64 6.47
C GLY A 78 -12.37 0.31 7.93
N GLY A 79 -12.67 1.35 8.73
CA GLY A 79 -12.99 1.30 10.17
C GLY A 79 -14.49 1.37 10.45
N ALA A 80 -14.86 1.90 11.63
CA ALA A 80 -16.24 2.05 12.05
C ALA A 80 -17.05 2.99 11.14
N THR A 81 -18.31 2.65 10.88
CA THR A 81 -19.32 3.53 10.29
C THR A 81 -20.70 3.20 10.83
N ALA A 82 -21.67 4.11 10.64
CA ALA A 82 -23.03 3.96 11.10
C ALA A 82 -24.03 3.91 9.93
N HIS A 83 -25.16 3.26 10.19
CA HIS A 83 -26.30 3.17 9.30
C HIS A 83 -27.58 3.45 10.10
N ASN A 84 -28.55 4.14 9.50
CA ASN A 84 -29.87 4.37 10.05
C ASN A 84 -30.87 4.77 8.97
N PRO A 85 -32.19 4.77 9.22
CA PRO A 85 -33.21 5.11 8.25
C PRO A 85 -32.97 6.48 7.61
N GLY A 86 -33.25 6.57 6.30
CA GLY A 86 -32.95 7.78 5.51
C GLY A 86 -31.54 7.83 4.93
N GLN A 87 -30.71 6.81 5.17
CA GLN A 87 -29.43 6.61 4.50
C GLN A 87 -29.61 5.65 3.32
N LEU A 88 -29.20 6.05 2.12
CA LEU A 88 -29.26 5.19 0.92
C LEU A 88 -28.02 4.31 0.85
N VAL A 89 -28.23 2.99 1.00
CA VAL A 89 -27.13 2.01 0.99
C VAL A 89 -27.26 1.07 -0.19
N PHE A 90 -26.15 0.77 -0.86
CA PHE A 90 -26.15 -0.22 -1.92
C PHE A 90 -24.90 -1.10 -1.90
N TYR A 91 -25.11 -2.37 -2.23
CA TYR A 91 -24.13 -3.45 -2.17
C TYR A 91 -24.01 -4.13 -3.53
N PRO A 92 -23.06 -3.73 -4.40
CA PRO A 92 -22.84 -4.41 -5.66
C PRO A 92 -22.12 -5.75 -5.46
N ILE A 93 -22.70 -6.79 -6.04
CA ILE A 93 -22.18 -8.17 -6.06
C ILE A 93 -21.84 -8.47 -7.52
N LEU A 94 -20.63 -8.05 -7.92
CA LEU A 94 -20.17 -8.01 -9.29
C LEU A 94 -18.92 -8.87 -9.45
N HIS A 95 -18.80 -9.57 -10.57
CA HIS A 95 -17.57 -10.26 -10.94
C HIS A 95 -16.65 -9.30 -11.70
N LEU A 96 -15.65 -8.75 -11.00
CA LEU A 96 -14.83 -7.65 -11.52
C LEU A 96 -14.07 -7.99 -12.81
N GLN A 97 -13.52 -9.20 -12.90
CA GLN A 97 -12.79 -9.62 -14.11
C GLN A 97 -13.68 -9.68 -15.36
N GLU A 98 -14.96 -10.03 -15.19
CA GLU A 98 -15.90 -10.04 -16.31
C GLU A 98 -16.27 -8.65 -16.80
N LEU A 99 -16.14 -7.65 -15.93
CA LEU A 99 -16.34 -6.23 -16.23
C LEU A 99 -15.03 -5.53 -16.66
N GLY A 100 -13.89 -6.25 -16.63
CA GLY A 100 -12.58 -5.66 -16.93
C GLY A 100 -12.11 -4.66 -15.88
N LEU A 101 -12.63 -4.72 -14.65
CA LEU A 101 -12.35 -3.77 -13.58
C LEU A 101 -11.34 -4.32 -12.56
N GLY A 102 -10.38 -3.47 -12.17
CA GLY A 102 -9.62 -3.61 -10.95
C GLY A 102 -10.36 -3.04 -9.73
N ILE A 103 -9.88 -3.33 -8.52
CA ILE A 103 -10.51 -2.87 -7.27
C ILE A 103 -10.54 -1.33 -7.21
N SER A 104 -9.48 -0.65 -7.61
CA SER A 104 -9.41 0.82 -7.60
C SER A 104 -10.36 1.46 -8.61
N GLU A 105 -10.51 0.86 -9.77
CA GLU A 105 -11.46 1.29 -10.81
C GLU A 105 -12.89 1.09 -10.33
N TYR A 106 -13.18 -0.06 -9.71
CA TYR A 106 -14.48 -0.33 -9.10
C TYR A 106 -14.86 0.70 -8.02
N ILE A 107 -13.94 1.07 -7.12
CA ILE A 107 -14.18 2.11 -6.12
C ILE A 107 -14.46 3.47 -6.80
N ARG A 108 -13.71 3.81 -7.85
CA ARG A 108 -13.93 5.05 -8.63
C ARG A 108 -15.28 5.08 -9.33
N GLU A 109 -15.76 3.92 -9.80
CA GLU A 109 -17.10 3.81 -10.38
C GLU A 109 -18.20 4.02 -9.32
N LEU A 110 -18.04 3.44 -8.12
CA LEU A 110 -18.96 3.72 -7.02
C LEU A 110 -19.01 5.22 -6.69
N GLU A 111 -17.85 5.86 -6.64
CA GLU A 111 -17.74 7.30 -6.39
C GLU A 111 -18.38 8.12 -7.54
N ALA A 112 -18.18 7.71 -8.80
CA ALA A 112 -18.78 8.38 -9.96
C ALA A 112 -20.31 8.30 -9.92
N ILE A 113 -20.86 7.13 -9.63
CA ILE A 113 -22.31 6.92 -9.46
C ILE A 113 -22.87 7.80 -8.34
N GLY A 114 -22.18 7.83 -7.19
CA GLY A 114 -22.60 8.66 -6.07
C GLY A 114 -22.53 10.17 -6.35
N ILE A 115 -21.50 10.64 -7.06
CA ILE A 115 -21.37 12.04 -7.49
C ILE A 115 -22.48 12.42 -8.47
N GLU A 116 -22.79 11.55 -9.43
CA GLU A 116 -23.85 11.80 -10.41
C GLU A 116 -25.22 11.88 -9.71
N LEU A 117 -25.52 10.96 -8.80
CA LEU A 117 -26.75 10.99 -8.01
C LEU A 117 -26.85 12.26 -7.14
N LEU A 118 -25.79 12.61 -6.41
CA LEU A 118 -25.77 13.78 -5.54
C LEU A 118 -25.91 15.09 -6.32
N ARG A 119 -25.32 15.16 -7.52
CA ARG A 119 -25.49 16.31 -8.42
C ARG A 119 -26.95 16.49 -8.89
N GLU A 120 -27.67 15.39 -9.18
CA GLU A 120 -29.10 15.45 -9.52
C GLU A 120 -29.93 15.96 -8.33
N LEU A 121 -29.45 15.79 -7.10
CA LEU A 121 -30.08 16.27 -5.86
C LEU A 121 -29.62 17.69 -5.45
N GLY A 122 -28.79 18.35 -6.27
CA GLY A 122 -28.30 19.69 -6.01
C GLY A 122 -27.09 19.77 -5.05
N VAL A 123 -26.40 18.65 -4.79
CA VAL A 123 -25.21 18.61 -3.94
C VAL A 123 -23.96 18.41 -4.78
N HIS A 124 -23.00 19.33 -4.64
CA HIS A 124 -21.70 19.27 -5.30
C HIS A 124 -20.69 18.45 -4.45
N ALA A 125 -20.77 17.14 -4.57
CA ALA A 125 -19.85 16.24 -3.90
C ALA A 125 -18.62 15.92 -4.78
N GLN A 126 -17.49 15.68 -4.14
CA GLN A 126 -16.25 15.35 -4.82
C GLN A 126 -15.47 14.21 -4.13
N ARG A 127 -14.56 13.63 -4.87
CA ARG A 127 -13.58 12.69 -4.33
C ARG A 127 -12.54 13.43 -3.49
N ARG A 128 -12.06 12.76 -2.47
CA ARG A 128 -10.91 13.22 -1.71
C ARG A 128 -9.82 12.16 -1.73
N GLU A 129 -8.65 12.54 -2.23
CA GLU A 129 -7.53 11.60 -2.38
C GLU A 129 -7.13 11.01 -1.01
N ALA A 130 -6.82 9.71 -0.97
CA ALA A 130 -6.55 8.93 0.24
C ALA A 130 -7.73 8.73 1.21
N PHE A 131 -8.90 9.33 0.97
CA PHE A 131 -10.08 9.22 1.84
C PHE A 131 -11.30 8.70 1.05
N PRO A 132 -11.43 7.38 0.86
CA PRO A 132 -12.55 6.80 0.09
C PRO A 132 -13.91 7.26 0.60
N GLY A 133 -14.79 7.59 -0.36
CA GLY A 133 -16.11 8.15 -0.12
C GLY A 133 -16.27 9.51 -0.76
N LEU A 134 -17.41 10.18 -0.49
CA LEU A 134 -17.71 11.47 -1.09
C LEU A 134 -17.76 12.57 -0.04
N TRP A 135 -17.34 13.76 -0.46
CA TRP A 135 -17.10 14.89 0.41
C TRP A 135 -17.67 16.16 -0.20
N VAL A 136 -18.23 17.01 0.64
CA VAL A 136 -18.70 18.36 0.28
C VAL A 136 -17.72 19.38 0.83
N LEU A 137 -17.34 20.37 0.00
CA LEU A 137 -16.45 21.45 0.37
C LEU A 137 -17.26 22.65 0.87
N HIS A 138 -16.96 23.13 2.07
CA HIS A 138 -17.51 24.38 2.62
C HIS A 138 -16.44 25.46 2.65
N GLU A 139 -16.57 26.50 1.84
CA GLU A 139 -15.56 27.58 1.72
C GLU A 139 -15.52 28.54 2.91
N ASN A 140 -16.57 28.56 3.75
CA ASN A 140 -16.76 29.56 4.81
C ASN A 140 -16.48 29.06 6.25
N SER A 141 -15.72 28.00 6.45
CA SER A 141 -15.36 27.61 7.83
C SER A 141 -14.32 28.59 8.42
N GLN A 142 -14.73 29.36 9.43
CA GLN A 142 -13.88 30.33 10.16
C GLN A 142 -12.76 29.67 11.00
N PHE A 143 -12.61 28.36 10.98
CA PHE A 143 -11.60 27.62 11.73
C PHE A 143 -10.52 27.06 10.79
N GLU A 144 -9.29 27.48 11.00
CA GLU A 144 -8.08 27.04 10.28
C GLU A 144 -7.62 25.59 10.62
N ILE A 145 -8.53 24.70 10.99
CA ILE A 145 -8.19 23.29 11.20
C ILE A 145 -8.16 22.57 9.84
N PRO A 146 -7.09 21.87 9.47
CA PRO A 146 -6.89 21.33 8.10
C PRO A 146 -7.97 20.42 7.53
N ASN A 147 -8.88 19.90 8.36
CA ASN A 147 -10.00 19.03 7.95
C ASN A 147 -11.38 19.72 8.00
N SER A 148 -11.50 20.94 8.54
CA SER A 148 -12.79 21.62 8.77
C SER A 148 -13.52 22.08 7.50
N LYS A 149 -12.83 22.11 6.36
CA LYS A 149 -13.43 22.52 5.07
C LYS A 149 -14.21 21.41 4.36
N PHE A 150 -14.07 20.15 4.77
CA PHE A 150 -14.72 19.03 4.09
C PHE A 150 -15.61 18.25 5.04
N GLN A 151 -16.88 18.13 4.68
CA GLN A 151 -17.83 17.27 5.36
C GLN A 151 -18.09 16.01 4.54
N LYS A 152 -18.19 14.85 5.20
CA LYS A 152 -18.37 13.57 4.52
C LYS A 152 -19.84 13.26 4.31
N ILE A 153 -20.26 13.09 3.05
CA ILE A 153 -21.63 12.77 2.70
C ILE A 153 -21.84 11.28 2.38
N ALA A 154 -20.78 10.59 1.96
CA ALA A 154 -20.89 9.16 1.67
C ALA A 154 -19.66 8.36 2.12
N SER A 155 -19.91 7.18 2.62
CA SER A 155 -18.88 6.23 3.07
C SER A 155 -18.81 5.01 2.14
N ILE A 156 -17.60 4.57 1.80
CA ILE A 156 -17.33 3.37 1.00
C ILE A 156 -16.59 2.34 1.86
N GLY A 157 -17.09 1.13 1.88
CA GLY A 157 -16.42 -0.01 2.49
C GLY A 157 -16.71 -1.27 1.71
N VAL A 158 -15.78 -1.71 0.87
CA VAL A 158 -15.94 -2.87 -0.02
C VAL A 158 -15.05 -4.04 0.40
N ARG A 159 -15.43 -5.23 -0.02
CA ARG A 159 -14.59 -6.42 0.02
C ARG A 159 -14.68 -7.15 -1.31
N VAL A 160 -13.55 -7.67 -1.78
CA VAL A 160 -13.48 -8.55 -2.95
C VAL A 160 -12.96 -9.90 -2.49
N SER A 161 -13.66 -10.96 -2.85
CA SER A 161 -13.25 -12.33 -2.57
C SER A 161 -13.44 -13.19 -3.82
N LYS A 162 -12.39 -13.87 -4.26
CA LYS A 162 -12.41 -14.71 -5.46
C LYS A 162 -13.00 -14.01 -6.70
N GLY A 163 -12.62 -12.73 -6.90
CA GLY A 163 -13.05 -11.91 -8.05
C GLY A 163 -14.44 -11.28 -7.93
N VAL A 164 -15.24 -11.61 -6.91
CA VAL A 164 -16.60 -11.08 -6.70
C VAL A 164 -16.62 -10.10 -5.54
N THR A 165 -17.32 -8.96 -5.72
CA THR A 165 -17.48 -7.91 -4.72
C THR A 165 -18.63 -8.18 -3.76
N TYR A 166 -18.58 -7.60 -2.57
CA TYR A 166 -19.70 -7.42 -1.64
C TYR A 166 -19.42 -6.29 -0.66
N HIS A 167 -20.43 -5.86 0.13
CA HIS A 167 -20.52 -4.53 0.71
C HIS A 167 -20.50 -3.44 -0.39
N GLY A 168 -20.38 -2.17 -0.04
CA GLY A 168 -20.49 -1.12 -1.05
C GLY A 168 -20.39 0.28 -0.49
N MET A 169 -21.43 1.09 -0.72
CA MET A 169 -21.46 2.52 -0.40
C MET A 169 -22.73 2.88 0.36
N ALA A 170 -22.61 3.79 1.30
CA ALA A 170 -23.69 4.39 2.06
C ALA A 170 -23.66 5.90 1.87
N ILE A 171 -24.76 6.50 1.41
CA ILE A 171 -24.94 7.93 1.13
C ILE A 171 -25.93 8.50 2.13
N ASN A 172 -25.55 9.53 2.86
CA ASN A 172 -26.43 10.22 3.78
C ASN A 172 -27.41 11.11 3.00
N ILE A 173 -28.68 10.79 3.02
CA ILE A 173 -29.72 11.54 2.35
C ILE A 173 -30.46 12.44 3.35
N GLN A 174 -31.23 11.86 4.24
CA GLN A 174 -32.03 12.55 5.24
C GLN A 174 -32.04 11.84 6.60
N ASN A 175 -31.05 10.99 6.80
CA ASN A 175 -30.86 10.24 8.04
C ASN A 175 -30.33 11.14 9.16
N ASP A 176 -30.62 10.77 10.41
CA ASP A 176 -30.10 11.43 11.59
C ASP A 176 -28.57 11.22 11.66
N LEU A 177 -27.83 12.32 11.63
CA LEU A 177 -26.36 12.28 11.65
C LEU A 177 -25.78 12.14 13.08
N SER A 178 -26.58 12.29 14.13
CA SER A 178 -26.13 12.17 15.52
C SER A 178 -25.58 10.78 15.85
N ILE A 179 -26.00 9.76 15.11
CA ILE A 179 -25.45 8.39 15.24
C ILE A 179 -23.92 8.36 14.98
N PHE A 180 -23.37 9.29 14.22
CA PHE A 180 -21.94 9.39 13.96
C PHE A 180 -21.16 10.00 15.13
N ASP A 181 -21.83 10.68 16.06
CA ASP A 181 -21.21 11.22 17.29
C ASP A 181 -20.84 10.11 18.29
N LEU A 182 -21.38 8.89 18.08
CA LEU A 182 -21.14 7.72 18.93
C LEU A 182 -19.86 6.96 18.55
N LEU A 183 -19.18 7.37 17.47
CA LEU A 183 -17.99 6.69 16.95
C LEU A 183 -17.02 7.68 16.26
N VAL A 184 -15.79 7.24 15.99
CA VAL A 184 -14.87 7.97 15.11
C VAL A 184 -15.02 7.44 13.68
N PRO A 185 -15.68 8.19 12.76
CA PRO A 185 -15.98 7.68 11.41
C PRO A 185 -14.70 7.31 10.65
N CYS A 186 -14.59 6.06 10.20
CA CYS A 186 -13.42 5.52 9.47
C CYS A 186 -12.08 5.67 10.20
N GLY A 187 -12.09 5.94 11.52
CA GLY A 187 -10.90 6.23 12.32
C GLY A 187 -10.28 7.61 12.06
N LEU A 188 -11.03 8.53 11.45
CA LEU A 188 -10.60 9.89 11.12
C LEU A 188 -11.14 10.87 12.17
N HIS A 189 -10.28 11.35 13.06
CA HIS A 189 -10.65 12.36 14.04
C HIS A 189 -10.97 13.70 13.37
N GLY A 190 -12.01 14.39 13.86
CA GLY A 190 -12.41 15.72 13.38
C GLY A 190 -13.10 15.74 12.01
N VAL A 191 -13.57 14.59 11.53
CA VAL A 191 -14.40 14.52 10.31
C VAL A 191 -15.87 14.74 10.70
N GLU A 192 -16.44 15.80 10.18
CA GLU A 192 -17.88 16.06 10.28
C GLU A 192 -18.64 15.33 9.17
N MET A 193 -19.83 14.85 9.51
CA MET A 193 -20.74 14.22 8.55
C MET A 193 -21.77 15.23 8.07
N THR A 194 -22.16 15.11 6.79
CA THR A 194 -23.26 15.86 6.20
C THR A 194 -24.23 14.94 5.46
N SER A 195 -25.37 15.49 5.01
CA SER A 195 -26.41 14.78 4.27
C SER A 195 -27.02 15.69 3.21
N VAL A 196 -27.75 15.12 2.23
CA VAL A 196 -28.47 15.90 1.22
C VAL A 196 -29.44 16.87 1.88
N LEU A 197 -30.16 16.42 2.92
CA LEU A 197 -31.07 17.28 3.69
C LEU A 197 -30.35 18.48 4.31
N LYS A 198 -29.19 18.25 4.94
CA LYS A 198 -28.38 19.30 5.58
C LYS A 198 -27.85 20.31 4.55
N GLU A 199 -27.43 19.83 3.36
CA GLU A 199 -26.86 20.67 2.29
C GLU A 199 -27.91 21.48 1.52
N THR A 200 -29.12 20.92 1.32
CA THR A 200 -30.12 21.50 0.42
C THR A 200 -31.38 21.98 1.11
N GLY A 201 -31.62 21.57 2.36
CA GLY A 201 -32.85 21.79 3.09
C GLY A 201 -34.05 21.01 2.55
N LYS A 202 -33.86 20.07 1.61
CA LYS A 202 -34.95 19.35 0.92
C LYS A 202 -35.01 17.90 1.31
N CYS A 203 -36.22 17.41 1.61
CA CYS A 203 -36.51 15.99 1.76
C CYS A 203 -36.76 15.34 0.40
N HIS A 204 -36.37 14.11 0.26
CA HIS A 204 -36.52 13.30 -0.96
C HIS A 204 -37.26 11.99 -0.72
N SER A 205 -38.04 11.54 -1.70
CA SER A 205 -38.63 10.20 -1.65
C SER A 205 -37.57 9.12 -1.80
N MET A 206 -37.32 8.35 -0.75
CA MET A 206 -36.34 7.26 -0.77
C MET A 206 -36.66 6.23 -1.86
N ARG A 207 -37.95 5.98 -2.15
CA ARG A 207 -38.36 5.11 -3.25
C ARG A 207 -37.84 5.63 -4.59
N LYS A 208 -38.08 6.93 -4.89
CA LYS A 208 -37.59 7.53 -6.13
C LYS A 208 -36.06 7.51 -6.22
N LEU A 209 -35.37 7.79 -5.12
CA LEU A 209 -33.91 7.74 -5.07
C LEU A 209 -33.35 6.34 -5.35
N LYS A 210 -34.00 5.29 -4.87
CA LYS A 210 -33.62 3.89 -5.17
C LYS A 210 -33.82 3.57 -6.65
N GLU A 211 -34.90 4.08 -7.28
CA GLU A 211 -35.16 3.93 -8.72
C GLU A 211 -34.09 4.69 -9.54
N ASP A 212 -33.75 5.94 -9.17
CA ASP A 212 -32.75 6.76 -9.83
C ASP A 212 -31.34 6.14 -9.69
N LEU A 213 -30.99 5.67 -8.48
CA LEU A 213 -29.76 4.92 -8.27
C LEU A 213 -29.69 3.64 -9.11
N GLY A 214 -30.80 2.90 -9.21
CA GLY A 214 -30.89 1.70 -10.04
C GLY A 214 -30.59 1.99 -11.51
N ARG A 215 -31.11 3.10 -12.04
CA ARG A 215 -30.86 3.59 -13.41
C ARG A 215 -29.37 3.94 -13.61
N LEU A 216 -28.74 4.64 -12.67
CA LEU A 216 -27.32 4.97 -12.73
C LEU A 216 -26.43 3.72 -12.66
N LEU A 217 -26.75 2.79 -11.78
CA LEU A 217 -26.03 1.52 -11.69
C LEU A 217 -26.10 0.71 -13.00
N MET A 218 -27.28 0.66 -13.61
CA MET A 218 -27.45 0.03 -14.93
C MET A 218 -26.59 0.74 -15.99
N LYS A 219 -26.64 2.08 -16.08
CA LYS A 219 -25.85 2.89 -17.01
C LYS A 219 -24.34 2.60 -16.87
N HIS A 220 -23.81 2.60 -15.66
CA HIS A 220 -22.38 2.45 -15.42
C HIS A 220 -21.86 1.01 -15.63
N PHE A 221 -22.59 0.00 -15.17
CA PHE A 221 -22.09 -1.38 -15.20
C PHE A 221 -22.55 -2.20 -16.42
N SER A 222 -23.63 -1.80 -17.15
CA SER A 222 -24.04 -2.49 -18.39
C SER A 222 -23.19 -2.07 -19.58
N ASN A 223 -22.84 -0.79 -19.72
CA ASN A 223 -21.98 -0.31 -20.82
C ASN A 223 -20.56 -0.91 -20.76
N MET A 224 -20.05 -1.22 -19.56
CA MET A 224 -18.75 -1.87 -19.41
C MET A 224 -18.73 -3.32 -19.88
N ALA A 225 -19.87 -4.00 -19.89
CA ALA A 225 -20.01 -5.35 -20.40
C ALA A 225 -19.94 -5.39 -21.94
N GLU A 226 -20.45 -4.39 -22.63
CA GLU A 226 -20.41 -4.26 -24.10
C GLU A 226 -19.01 -3.92 -24.60
N ASP A 227 -18.31 -2.98 -23.96
CA ASP A 227 -16.91 -2.64 -24.29
C ASP A 227 -15.94 -3.80 -24.10
N SER A 228 -16.26 -4.75 -23.19
CA SER A 228 -15.44 -5.93 -22.95
C SER A 228 -15.63 -7.03 -24.03
N GLU A 229 -16.78 -7.09 -24.67
CA GLU A 229 -17.06 -8.03 -25.79
C GLU A 229 -16.44 -7.54 -27.11
N ASP A 230 -16.44 -6.24 -27.37
CA ASP A 230 -15.80 -5.67 -28.58
C ASP A 230 -14.28 -5.85 -28.56
N ARG A 231 -13.67 -5.87 -27.36
CA ARG A 231 -12.24 -6.20 -27.19
C ARG A 231 -11.89 -7.68 -27.36
N ARG A 232 -12.86 -8.59 -27.25
CA ARG A 232 -12.67 -10.04 -27.45
C ARG A 232 -12.94 -10.50 -28.90
N GLN A 233 -13.63 -9.67 -29.72
CA GLN A 233 -14.00 -10.00 -31.08
C GLN A 233 -13.04 -9.48 -32.15
N LYS A 234 -11.88 -8.92 -31.82
CA LYS A 234 -10.84 -8.69 -32.83
C LYS A 234 -10.23 -10.03 -33.23
N PRO A 235 -10.38 -10.45 -34.48
CA PRO A 235 -9.92 -11.76 -34.93
C PRO A 235 -8.40 -11.84 -34.85
N ALA A 236 -7.91 -12.97 -34.35
CA ALA A 236 -6.53 -13.37 -34.53
C ALA A 236 -6.26 -13.44 -36.05
N LEU A 237 -5.32 -12.64 -36.51
CA LEU A 237 -4.85 -12.71 -37.90
C LEU A 237 -4.25 -14.09 -38.13
N SER A 238 -4.77 -14.74 -39.18
CA SER A 238 -4.50 -16.05 -39.70
C SER A 238 -3.01 -16.38 -39.79
N GLU A 239 -2.70 -17.60 -39.40
CA GLU A 239 -1.47 -18.31 -39.72
C GLU A 239 -1.29 -18.37 -41.25
N ALA A 240 -0.14 -17.92 -41.73
CA ALA A 240 0.35 -18.24 -43.06
C ALA A 240 1.51 -19.21 -42.89
N GLU A 241 1.28 -20.43 -43.38
CA GLU A 241 2.28 -21.49 -43.59
C GLU A 241 3.39 -21.02 -44.53
N GLY A 242 4.63 -21.42 -44.25
CA GLY A 242 5.73 -21.21 -45.18
C GLY A 242 7.11 -21.62 -44.66
N THR A 243 7.41 -22.92 -44.80
CA THR A 243 8.72 -23.56 -45.09
C THR A 243 9.94 -23.33 -44.18
N GLU A 244 10.46 -24.48 -43.77
CA GLU A 244 11.74 -24.76 -43.12
C GLU A 244 12.97 -24.21 -43.89
N ASN A 245 13.99 -23.67 -43.18
CA ASN A 245 15.38 -24.16 -43.23
C ASN A 245 16.36 -23.44 -42.31
N SER A 246 17.15 -24.24 -41.58
CA SER A 246 18.56 -24.12 -41.18
C SER A 246 19.02 -23.02 -40.21
N SER A 247 19.23 -23.45 -38.93
CA SER A 247 20.49 -23.34 -38.10
C SER A 247 20.94 -21.98 -37.51
N PRO A 248 21.67 -22.01 -36.36
CA PRO A 248 21.41 -21.09 -35.25
C PRO A 248 22.54 -20.08 -35.03
N SER A 249 22.21 -18.85 -34.90
CA SER A 249 22.92 -17.87 -34.08
C SER A 249 22.11 -16.57 -34.05
N SER A 250 21.45 -16.28 -32.99
CA SER A 250 20.81 -14.98 -32.84
C SER A 250 20.87 -14.51 -31.40
N VAL A 251 21.74 -13.56 -31.22
CA VAL A 251 21.71 -12.51 -30.20
C VAL A 251 20.28 -11.97 -30.10
N LEU A 252 19.63 -12.23 -28.96
CA LEU A 252 18.33 -11.68 -28.62
C LEU A 252 18.40 -10.16 -28.57
N ARG A 253 17.87 -9.49 -29.59
CA ARG A 253 17.56 -8.07 -29.54
C ARG A 253 16.31 -7.86 -28.68
N PRO A 254 16.35 -7.00 -27.65
CA PRO A 254 15.15 -6.71 -26.86
C PRO A 254 14.15 -5.91 -27.70
N ARG A 255 12.93 -6.44 -27.86
CA ARG A 255 11.80 -5.67 -28.36
C ARG A 255 11.44 -4.60 -27.33
N SER A 256 11.61 -3.33 -27.67
CA SER A 256 11.08 -2.20 -26.91
C SER A 256 9.55 -2.23 -26.99
N SER A 257 8.91 -2.85 -26.01
CA SER A 257 7.47 -2.68 -25.80
C SER A 257 7.27 -1.73 -24.64
N THR A 258 6.56 -0.63 -24.85
CA THR A 258 5.96 0.20 -23.81
C THR A 258 4.88 -0.61 -23.10
N ARG A 259 5.27 -1.60 -22.28
CA ARG A 259 4.34 -2.39 -21.49
C ARG A 259 3.74 -1.46 -20.43
N LYS A 260 2.45 -1.15 -20.54
CA LYS A 260 1.70 -0.46 -19.49
C LYS A 260 1.82 -1.26 -18.19
N LEU A 261 2.09 -0.57 -17.07
CA LEU A 261 2.16 -1.21 -15.75
C LEU A 261 0.86 -1.98 -15.47
N PRO A 262 0.97 -3.24 -15.00
CA PRO A 262 -0.20 -4.01 -14.56
C PRO A 262 -1.03 -3.27 -13.50
N PRO A 263 -2.33 -3.55 -13.37
CA PRO A 263 -3.19 -2.88 -12.43
C PRO A 263 -2.68 -2.91 -10.97
N TRP A 264 -2.11 -4.04 -10.54
CA TRP A 264 -1.58 -4.21 -9.18
C TRP A 264 -0.28 -3.44 -8.89
N LEU A 265 0.34 -2.82 -9.93
CA LEU A 265 1.53 -1.97 -9.81
C LEU A 265 1.21 -0.48 -9.99
N ARG A 266 -0.05 -0.09 -9.96
CA ARG A 266 -0.46 1.30 -10.00
C ARG A 266 -0.70 1.81 -8.59
N ARG A 267 -0.15 2.98 -8.27
CA ARG A 267 -0.39 3.68 -7.00
C ARG A 267 -0.90 5.08 -7.26
N PRO A 268 -1.76 5.62 -6.38
CA PRO A 268 -2.11 7.04 -6.40
C PRO A 268 -0.87 7.90 -6.15
N LEU A 269 -0.88 9.10 -6.71
CA LEU A 269 0.17 10.09 -6.45
C LEU A 269 0.13 10.51 -4.97
N PRO A 270 1.31 10.82 -4.37
CA PRO A 270 1.39 11.25 -2.99
C PRO A 270 0.68 12.60 -2.80
N ALA A 271 -0.13 12.69 -1.74
CA ALA A 271 -0.81 13.93 -1.35
C ALA A 271 -1.11 13.93 0.16
N GLY A 272 -1.32 15.13 0.71
CA GLY A 272 -1.74 15.33 2.10
C GLY A 272 -0.77 16.18 2.92
N ASP A 273 -1.25 16.71 4.05
CA ASP A 273 -0.48 17.63 4.89
C ASP A 273 0.70 16.94 5.60
N VAL A 274 0.50 15.68 6.02
CA VAL A 274 1.58 14.87 6.63
C VAL A 274 2.70 14.62 5.62
N PHE A 275 2.36 14.36 4.35
CA PHE A 275 3.36 14.24 3.28
C PHE A 275 4.16 15.54 3.13
N ARG A 276 3.46 16.68 3.01
CA ARG A 276 4.09 18.00 2.88
C ARG A 276 4.91 18.38 4.11
N HIS A 277 4.42 18.05 5.32
CA HIS A 277 5.16 18.26 6.55
C HIS A 277 6.47 17.45 6.55
N THR A 278 6.40 16.16 6.26
CA THR A 278 7.58 15.28 6.16
C THR A 278 8.58 15.81 5.13
N GLU A 279 8.10 16.18 3.94
CA GLU A 279 8.93 16.77 2.88
C GLU A 279 9.60 18.08 3.33
N LYS A 280 8.85 18.96 3.99
CA LYS A 280 9.36 20.23 4.52
C LYS A 280 10.44 20.01 5.57
N VAL A 281 10.22 19.12 6.53
CA VAL A 281 11.21 18.80 7.58
C VAL A 281 12.50 18.26 6.96
N LEU A 282 12.40 17.29 6.06
CA LEU A 282 13.58 16.71 5.38
C LEU A 282 14.35 17.76 4.59
N SER A 283 13.65 18.60 3.81
CA SER A 283 14.29 19.63 2.98
C SER A 283 14.87 20.76 3.80
N SER A 284 14.21 21.22 4.87
CA SER A 284 14.71 22.29 5.74
C SER A 284 15.98 21.88 6.49
N LEU A 285 16.14 20.60 6.79
CA LEU A 285 17.32 20.05 7.44
C LEU A 285 18.40 19.59 6.45
N GLY A 286 18.16 19.71 5.14
CA GLY A 286 19.10 19.27 4.10
C GLY A 286 19.43 17.76 4.20
N LEU A 287 18.45 16.94 4.59
CA LEU A 287 18.62 15.49 4.73
C LEU A 287 18.25 14.75 3.44
N GLU A 288 19.11 13.82 3.07
CA GLU A 288 18.86 12.92 1.95
C GLU A 288 18.03 11.70 2.40
N THR A 289 17.20 11.19 1.49
CA THR A 289 16.43 9.96 1.73
C THR A 289 16.58 9.01 0.56
N ILE A 290 16.61 7.72 0.85
CA ILE A 290 16.55 6.69 -0.20
C ILE A 290 15.21 6.74 -0.96
N CYS A 291 14.18 7.27 -0.33
CA CYS A 291 12.86 7.47 -0.93
C CYS A 291 12.91 8.39 -2.15
N ASN A 292 13.71 9.47 -2.10
CA ASN A 292 13.95 10.39 -3.21
C ASN A 292 15.01 9.84 -4.15
N ASN A 293 16.19 9.49 -3.64
CA ASN A 293 17.36 9.16 -4.45
C ASN A 293 17.19 7.86 -5.25
N ALA A 294 16.40 6.92 -4.75
CA ALA A 294 16.10 5.67 -5.46
C ALA A 294 14.73 5.68 -6.17
N ASN A 295 14.05 6.82 -6.30
CA ASN A 295 12.71 6.93 -6.89
C ASN A 295 11.73 5.88 -6.34
N CYS A 296 11.68 5.75 -5.00
CA CYS A 296 10.92 4.70 -4.34
C CYS A 296 9.40 4.86 -4.62
N PRO A 297 8.70 3.81 -5.10
CA PRO A 297 7.28 3.87 -5.39
C PRO A 297 6.41 4.04 -4.13
N ASN A 298 6.97 3.81 -2.94
CA ASN A 298 6.27 3.91 -1.67
C ASN A 298 6.40 5.29 -1.01
N ARG A 299 7.20 6.22 -1.58
CA ARG A 299 7.46 7.54 -0.99
C ARG A 299 6.19 8.25 -0.56
N GLY A 300 5.19 8.28 -1.43
CA GLY A 300 3.91 8.93 -1.14
C GLY A 300 3.21 8.38 0.07
N GLU A 301 3.14 7.06 0.20
CA GLU A 301 2.49 6.39 1.32
C GLU A 301 3.30 6.53 2.62
N CYS A 302 4.61 6.25 2.56
CA CYS A 302 5.48 6.34 3.73
C CYS A 302 5.49 7.76 4.32
N TRP A 303 5.68 8.78 3.49
CA TRP A 303 5.71 10.17 3.95
C TRP A 303 4.35 10.68 4.43
N SER A 304 3.25 10.19 3.85
CA SER A 304 1.90 10.46 4.37
C SER A 304 1.62 9.81 5.74
N ARG A 305 2.49 8.89 6.17
CA ARG A 305 2.48 8.28 7.50
C ARG A 305 3.52 8.90 8.44
N GLY A 306 4.24 9.93 7.98
CA GLY A 306 5.30 10.56 8.73
C GLY A 306 6.57 9.71 8.85
N THR A 307 6.78 8.72 7.95
CA THR A 307 7.95 7.83 7.99
C THR A 307 8.82 8.02 6.75
N ALA A 308 10.15 8.08 6.93
CA ALA A 308 11.14 8.15 5.86
C ALA A 308 12.36 7.30 6.23
N THR A 309 13.05 6.80 5.20
CA THR A 309 14.35 6.14 5.37
C THR A 309 15.45 7.14 5.05
N VAL A 310 16.23 7.48 6.05
CA VAL A 310 17.33 8.45 5.91
C VAL A 310 18.50 7.79 5.16
N LEU A 311 19.03 8.52 4.18
CA LEU A 311 20.23 8.14 3.43
C LEU A 311 21.39 8.99 3.96
N ILE A 312 22.30 8.36 4.70
CA ILE A 312 23.48 9.03 5.25
C ILE A 312 24.70 8.95 4.34
N LEU A 313 25.72 9.74 4.64
CA LEU A 313 27.00 9.81 3.92
C LEU A 313 26.86 10.40 2.50
N GLY A 314 25.81 11.22 2.30
CA GLY A 314 25.54 11.91 1.04
C GLY A 314 24.72 11.07 0.05
N ASN A 315 24.60 11.58 -1.18
CA ASN A 315 23.76 11.01 -2.25
C ASN A 315 24.56 10.53 -3.47
N VAL A 316 25.88 10.37 -3.34
CA VAL A 316 26.77 9.84 -4.38
C VAL A 316 27.38 8.54 -3.89
N CYS A 317 27.19 7.45 -4.64
CA CYS A 317 27.65 6.11 -4.32
C CYS A 317 28.96 5.78 -5.09
N THR A 318 29.87 5.03 -4.45
CA THR A 318 31.08 4.53 -5.14
C THR A 318 30.79 3.38 -6.12
N ARG A 319 29.54 2.87 -6.16
CA ARG A 319 29.12 1.75 -7.02
C ARG A 319 27.97 2.12 -7.93
N ASN A 320 27.86 1.40 -9.07
CA ASN A 320 26.86 1.62 -10.12
C ASN A 320 25.93 0.41 -10.27
N CYS A 321 25.15 0.12 -9.26
CA CYS A 321 24.16 -0.96 -9.31
C CYS A 321 23.04 -0.62 -10.31
N LYS A 322 22.76 -1.52 -11.26
CA LYS A 322 21.82 -1.25 -12.37
C LYS A 322 20.33 -1.34 -11.99
N PHE A 323 20.02 -1.69 -10.75
CA PHE A 323 18.67 -1.61 -10.19
C PHE A 323 18.43 -0.33 -9.36
N CYS A 324 19.46 0.50 -9.16
CA CYS A 324 19.43 1.70 -8.32
C CYS A 324 19.51 2.98 -9.16
N SER A 325 18.91 4.07 -8.69
CA SER A 325 19.02 5.40 -9.34
C SER A 325 19.86 6.40 -8.56
N VAL A 326 20.49 5.99 -7.47
CA VAL A 326 21.43 6.82 -6.72
C VAL A 326 22.62 7.19 -7.62
N ALA A 327 23.03 8.45 -7.60
CA ALA A 327 24.13 8.95 -8.41
C ALA A 327 25.44 8.20 -8.11
N THR A 328 26.22 7.90 -9.15
CA THR A 328 27.51 7.21 -9.03
C THR A 328 28.65 8.18 -9.26
N GLY A 329 29.68 8.10 -8.43
CA GLY A 329 30.85 8.98 -8.58
C GLY A 329 31.76 8.96 -7.36
N LYS A 330 32.54 10.03 -7.20
CA LYS A 330 33.39 10.26 -6.02
C LYS A 330 32.56 11.03 -4.98
N PRO A 331 32.19 10.41 -3.83
CA PRO A 331 31.43 11.09 -2.78
C PRO A 331 32.23 12.22 -2.12
N ALA A 332 31.52 13.21 -1.60
CA ALA A 332 32.10 14.20 -0.70
C ALA A 332 32.53 13.58 0.64
N PRO A 333 33.40 14.20 1.41
CA PRO A 333 33.70 13.78 2.78
C PRO A 333 32.42 13.67 3.62
N PRO A 334 32.37 12.78 4.62
CA PRO A 334 31.23 12.70 5.55
C PRO A 334 31.00 14.04 6.24
N ASP A 335 29.74 14.48 6.30
CA ASP A 335 29.36 15.71 6.97
C ASP A 335 29.22 15.46 8.49
N PRO A 336 30.06 16.06 9.34
CA PRO A 336 30.02 15.86 10.77
C PRO A 336 28.74 16.41 11.44
N ALA A 337 27.98 17.29 10.78
CA ALA A 337 26.73 17.84 11.27
C ALA A 337 25.49 16.99 10.89
N GLU A 338 25.63 16.00 10.01
CA GLU A 338 24.53 15.15 9.56
C GLU A 338 23.85 14.40 10.73
N PRO A 339 24.57 13.80 11.71
CA PRO A 339 23.96 13.16 12.87
C PRO A 339 23.02 14.05 13.67
N ALA A 340 23.39 15.30 13.91
CA ALA A 340 22.57 16.26 14.65
C ALA A 340 21.28 16.63 13.89
N ARG A 341 21.37 16.77 12.56
CA ARG A 341 20.19 17.02 11.72
C ARG A 341 19.23 15.83 11.68
N ILE A 342 19.76 14.59 11.70
CA ILE A 342 18.95 13.37 11.81
C ILE A 342 18.21 13.32 13.15
N ALA A 343 18.87 13.68 14.25
CA ALA A 343 18.25 13.75 15.57
C ALA A 343 17.13 14.78 15.62
N GLU A 344 17.33 15.97 15.03
CA GLU A 344 16.31 17.01 14.95
C GLU A 344 15.12 16.56 14.07
N MET A 345 15.36 15.91 12.95
CA MET A 345 14.30 15.31 12.11
C MET A 345 13.47 14.29 12.91
N ALA A 346 14.13 13.38 13.61
CA ALA A 346 13.48 12.35 14.41
C ALA A 346 12.54 12.95 15.47
N LYS A 347 12.95 14.05 16.10
CA LYS A 347 12.17 14.82 17.06
C LYS A 347 10.99 15.53 16.39
N GLN A 348 11.22 16.28 15.30
CA GLN A 348 10.15 17.03 14.61
C GLN A 348 9.06 16.11 14.03
N LEU A 349 9.43 14.94 13.53
CA LEU A 349 8.49 13.93 13.02
C LEU A 349 7.93 13.01 14.13
N ASN A 350 8.34 13.18 15.39
CA ASN A 350 7.94 12.37 16.54
C ASN A 350 8.06 10.86 16.26
N LEU A 351 9.19 10.44 15.69
CA LEU A 351 9.41 9.06 15.28
C LEU A 351 9.55 8.14 16.51
N LYS A 352 9.10 6.90 16.35
CA LYS A 352 9.33 5.81 17.31
C LYS A 352 10.26 4.74 16.74
N TYR A 353 10.44 4.76 15.43
CA TYR A 353 11.28 3.84 14.69
C TYR A 353 12.00 4.58 13.56
N LEU A 354 13.29 4.41 13.47
CA LEU A 354 14.12 5.07 12.46
C LEU A 354 14.91 4.05 11.64
N VAL A 355 14.72 4.07 10.33
CA VAL A 355 15.55 3.30 9.39
C VAL A 355 16.63 4.21 8.84
N ILE A 356 17.89 3.81 9.02
CA ILE A 356 19.07 4.50 8.50
C ILE A 356 19.73 3.61 7.45
N THR A 357 19.98 4.14 6.27
CA THR A 357 20.77 3.48 5.22
C THR A 357 21.85 4.40 4.69
N SER A 358 22.79 3.87 3.94
CA SER A 358 23.86 4.68 3.33
C SER A 358 24.09 4.32 1.87
N VAL A 359 24.76 5.19 1.15
CA VAL A 359 25.48 4.85 -0.09
C VAL A 359 26.67 3.94 0.22
N ASN A 360 27.19 3.20 -0.78
CA ASN A 360 28.48 2.52 -0.59
C ASN A 360 29.59 3.57 -0.55
N ARG A 361 30.49 3.42 0.43
CA ARG A 361 31.64 4.26 0.70
C ARG A 361 32.91 3.41 0.73
N ASP A 362 33.20 2.73 -0.42
CA ASP A 362 34.41 1.92 -0.57
C ASP A 362 35.70 2.77 -0.47
N ASP A 363 35.56 4.08 -0.47
CA ASP A 363 36.61 5.08 -0.25
C ASP A 363 36.96 5.32 1.23
N LEU A 364 36.08 4.91 2.15
CA LEU A 364 36.31 5.05 3.60
C LEU A 364 36.87 3.77 4.20
N PRO A 365 37.82 3.87 5.16
CA PRO A 365 38.51 2.73 5.73
C PRO A 365 37.66 1.82 6.60
N ASP A 366 36.44 2.26 6.96
CA ASP A 366 35.44 1.53 7.74
C ASP A 366 34.10 1.39 6.98
N GLY A 367 34.07 1.77 5.69
CA GLY A 367 32.85 1.74 4.87
C GLY A 367 31.75 2.67 5.37
N GLY A 368 32.04 3.60 6.27
CA GLY A 368 31.09 4.54 6.88
C GLY A 368 30.46 4.06 8.20
N ALA A 369 30.93 2.95 8.80
CA ALA A 369 30.39 2.40 10.04
C ALA A 369 30.41 3.39 11.22
N ALA A 370 31.48 4.19 11.35
CA ALA A 370 31.58 5.22 12.39
C ALA A 370 30.49 6.29 12.26
N HIS A 371 30.06 6.61 11.04
CA HIS A 371 29.00 7.59 10.82
C HIS A 371 27.60 7.04 11.18
N PHE A 372 27.34 5.73 10.93
CA PHE A 372 26.14 5.07 11.47
C PHE A 372 26.11 5.14 13.00
N LEU A 373 27.24 4.80 13.65
CA LEU A 373 27.38 4.87 15.11
C LEU A 373 27.10 6.27 15.63
N ALA A 374 27.71 7.29 15.04
CA ALA A 374 27.51 8.69 15.42
C ALA A 374 26.04 9.11 15.26
N SER A 375 25.40 8.74 14.16
CA SER A 375 23.99 9.06 13.88
C SER A 375 23.04 8.43 14.91
N ILE A 376 23.22 7.14 15.22
CA ILE A 376 22.40 6.44 16.19
C ILE A 376 22.58 7.03 17.59
N ASN A 377 23.82 7.27 18.01
CA ASN A 377 24.10 7.82 19.32
C ASN A 377 23.57 9.23 19.49
N GLU A 378 23.65 10.07 18.46
CA GLU A 378 23.10 11.41 18.51
C GLU A 378 21.56 11.42 18.62
N VAL A 379 20.88 10.55 17.83
CA VAL A 379 19.43 10.41 17.95
C VAL A 379 19.02 9.91 19.34
N ARG A 380 19.75 8.95 19.94
CA ARG A 380 19.45 8.43 21.28
C ARG A 380 19.53 9.47 22.38
N LYS A 381 20.44 10.43 22.28
CA LYS A 381 20.52 11.55 23.25
C LYS A 381 19.23 12.35 23.32
N HIS A 382 18.54 12.51 22.20
CA HIS A 382 17.34 13.33 22.07
C HIS A 382 16.04 12.52 22.07
N CYS A 383 16.09 11.25 21.68
CA CYS A 383 14.98 10.32 21.55
C CYS A 383 15.38 8.95 22.15
N PRO A 384 15.45 8.80 23.49
CA PRO A 384 15.99 7.62 24.15
C PRO A 384 15.22 6.32 23.84
N ASP A 385 13.91 6.41 23.60
CA ASP A 385 13.05 5.25 23.28
C ASP A 385 13.03 4.89 21.79
N MET A 386 13.84 5.55 20.97
CA MET A 386 13.91 5.30 19.53
C MET A 386 14.41 3.88 19.24
N LYS A 387 13.67 3.15 18.42
CA LYS A 387 14.12 1.87 17.87
C LYS A 387 14.76 2.08 16.50
N PHE A 388 15.80 1.31 16.20
CA PHE A 388 16.57 1.49 14.98
C PHE A 388 16.58 0.23 14.10
N GLU A 389 16.56 0.46 12.80
CA GLU A 389 16.99 -0.50 11.77
C GLU A 389 18.11 0.15 10.97
N ILE A 390 19.22 -0.56 10.79
CA ILE A 390 20.32 -0.12 9.93
C ILE A 390 20.38 -1.01 8.69
N LEU A 391 20.18 -0.41 7.51
CA LEU A 391 20.37 -1.08 6.23
C LEU A 391 21.76 -0.75 5.70
N THR A 392 22.70 -1.66 5.92
CA THR A 392 24.13 -1.44 5.68
C THR A 392 24.55 -1.81 4.25
N PRO A 393 25.62 -1.20 3.72
CA PRO A 393 26.36 -1.73 2.58
C PRO A 393 27.05 -3.05 2.95
N ASP A 394 27.68 -3.72 1.96
CA ASP A 394 28.39 -4.97 2.20
C ASP A 394 29.78 -4.80 2.82
N PHE A 395 30.19 -3.58 3.15
CA PHE A 395 31.47 -3.22 3.76
C PHE A 395 32.67 -3.91 3.09
N ARG A 396 32.77 -3.78 1.76
CA ARG A 396 33.81 -4.42 0.97
C ARG A 396 35.21 -4.11 1.53
N GLY A 397 35.93 -5.17 1.90
CA GLY A 397 37.29 -5.05 2.43
C GLY A 397 37.42 -4.66 3.91
N CYS A 398 36.29 -4.33 4.59
CA CYS A 398 36.34 -3.88 5.99
C CYS A 398 35.19 -4.42 6.88
N GLN A 399 34.54 -5.55 6.51
CA GLN A 399 33.39 -6.09 7.23
C GLN A 399 33.61 -6.25 8.73
N GLU A 400 34.70 -6.92 9.13
CA GLU A 400 35.00 -7.15 10.54
C GLU A 400 35.22 -5.85 11.32
N LYS A 401 35.92 -4.89 10.73
CA LYS A 401 36.14 -3.57 11.32
C LYS A 401 34.83 -2.81 11.48
N ALA A 402 33.99 -2.83 10.44
CA ALA A 402 32.70 -2.17 10.46
C ALA A 402 31.78 -2.75 11.53
N LEU A 403 31.67 -4.09 11.62
CA LEU A 403 30.87 -4.75 12.64
C LEU A 403 31.37 -4.46 14.06
N LYS A 404 32.70 -4.45 14.30
CA LYS A 404 33.28 -4.05 15.59
C LYS A 404 32.93 -2.62 16.00
N ILE A 405 32.81 -1.69 15.05
CA ILE A 405 32.37 -0.33 15.34
C ILE A 405 30.88 -0.28 15.65
N LEU A 406 30.05 -0.95 14.85
CA LEU A 406 28.60 -0.91 14.98
C LEU A 406 28.08 -1.57 16.27
N GLN A 407 28.84 -2.50 16.89
CA GLN A 407 28.45 -3.10 18.17
C GLN A 407 28.18 -2.07 19.27
N TYR A 408 28.82 -0.90 19.22
CA TYR A 408 28.61 0.19 20.19
C TYR A 408 27.32 0.97 19.94
N ALA A 409 26.60 0.68 18.84
CA ALA A 409 25.31 1.26 18.50
C ALA A 409 24.11 0.33 18.82
N LEU A 410 24.32 -0.84 19.39
CA LEU A 410 23.25 -1.78 19.77
C LEU A 410 22.31 -1.15 20.84
N PRO A 411 21.02 -1.54 20.90
CA PRO A 411 20.33 -2.48 20.04
C PRO A 411 19.79 -1.86 18.74
N PHE A 412 19.71 -2.64 17.68
CA PHE A 412 19.08 -2.30 16.39
C PHE A 412 18.70 -3.58 15.61
N VAL A 413 17.88 -3.45 14.56
CA VAL A 413 17.71 -4.49 13.54
C VAL A 413 18.83 -4.33 12.51
N PHE A 414 19.62 -5.39 12.27
CA PHE A 414 20.69 -5.39 11.28
C PHE A 414 20.20 -5.87 9.92
N ALA A 415 20.16 -4.99 8.94
CA ALA A 415 19.70 -5.29 7.60
C ALA A 415 20.82 -5.17 6.57
N HIS A 416 20.90 -6.16 5.66
CA HIS A 416 21.70 -6.11 4.45
C HIS A 416 21.01 -6.89 3.34
N ASN A 417 20.77 -6.24 2.20
CA ASN A 417 20.03 -6.85 1.10
C ASN A 417 20.94 -7.66 0.17
N VAL A 418 20.51 -8.85 -0.24
CA VAL A 418 21.13 -9.61 -1.34
C VAL A 418 20.68 -9.08 -2.71
N GLU A 419 19.53 -8.44 -2.79
CA GLU A 419 18.93 -7.73 -3.92
C GLU A 419 18.41 -8.65 -5.04
N THR A 420 19.18 -9.64 -5.48
CA THR A 420 18.83 -10.57 -6.57
C THR A 420 19.58 -11.90 -6.42
N VAL A 421 19.35 -12.83 -7.33
CA VAL A 421 19.98 -14.15 -7.37
C VAL A 421 21.43 -14.09 -7.87
N PRO A 422 22.32 -15.06 -7.51
CA PRO A 422 23.73 -15.04 -7.87
C PRO A 422 24.02 -14.86 -9.37
N SER A 423 23.25 -15.53 -10.23
CA SER A 423 23.42 -15.47 -11.70
C SER A 423 23.27 -14.06 -12.27
N LEU A 424 22.47 -13.20 -11.61
CA LEU A 424 22.19 -11.83 -12.03
C LEU A 424 23.15 -10.80 -11.41
N TYR A 425 24.01 -11.16 -10.46
CA TYR A 425 24.93 -10.22 -9.82
C TYR A 425 25.82 -9.46 -10.80
N PRO A 426 26.46 -10.12 -11.82
CA PRO A 426 27.33 -9.40 -12.76
C PRO A 426 26.59 -8.28 -13.52
N ALA A 427 25.32 -8.49 -13.86
CA ALA A 427 24.52 -7.52 -14.61
C ALA A 427 23.87 -6.48 -13.70
N ALA A 428 23.42 -6.87 -12.51
CA ALA A 428 22.58 -6.04 -11.65
C ALA A 428 23.36 -5.27 -10.59
N ARG A 429 24.39 -5.89 -9.96
CA ARG A 429 25.06 -5.36 -8.77
C ARG A 429 26.55 -5.18 -8.99
N ALA A 430 26.95 -4.18 -9.76
CA ALA A 430 28.34 -3.88 -10.06
C ALA A 430 29.17 -3.70 -8.78
N GLY A 431 30.27 -4.48 -8.64
CA GLY A 431 31.12 -4.50 -7.46
C GLY A 431 30.53 -5.22 -6.23
N GLY A 432 29.31 -5.74 -6.36
CA GLY A 432 28.68 -6.61 -5.36
C GLY A 432 29.24 -8.03 -5.44
N ASP A 433 29.11 -8.78 -4.34
CA ASP A 433 29.45 -10.19 -4.23
C ASP A 433 28.43 -10.88 -3.35
N TYR A 434 27.82 -11.95 -3.87
CA TYR A 434 26.75 -12.66 -3.19
C TYR A 434 27.23 -13.33 -1.91
N GLN A 435 28.38 -14.02 -1.97
CA GLN A 435 28.94 -14.71 -0.82
C GLN A 435 29.41 -13.72 0.26
N ARG A 436 29.91 -12.55 -0.14
CA ARG A 436 30.24 -11.46 0.79
C ARG A 436 29.00 -10.95 1.52
N SER A 437 27.87 -10.84 0.85
CA SER A 437 26.60 -10.44 1.46
C SER A 437 26.11 -11.47 2.48
N LEU A 438 26.19 -12.75 2.16
CA LEU A 438 25.85 -13.84 3.09
C LEU A 438 26.81 -13.87 4.30
N ARG A 439 28.13 -13.76 4.07
CA ARG A 439 29.11 -13.68 5.15
C ARG A 439 28.83 -12.51 6.10
N LEU A 440 28.48 -11.34 5.58
CA LEU A 440 28.16 -10.17 6.40
C LEU A 440 26.99 -10.46 7.36
N LEU A 441 25.88 -11.03 6.86
CA LEU A 441 24.72 -11.38 7.70
C LEU A 441 25.08 -12.44 8.74
N LYS A 442 25.83 -13.48 8.35
CA LYS A 442 26.28 -14.53 9.25
C LYS A 442 27.18 -13.95 10.35
N THR A 443 28.20 -13.20 9.97
CA THR A 443 29.14 -12.61 10.92
C THR A 443 28.44 -11.60 11.85
N ALA A 444 27.49 -10.82 11.36
CA ALA A 444 26.68 -9.93 12.20
C ALA A 444 25.88 -10.71 13.26
N LYS A 445 25.30 -11.86 12.88
CA LYS A 445 24.58 -12.73 13.83
C LYS A 445 25.52 -13.33 14.87
N GLU A 446 26.72 -13.73 14.46
CA GLU A 446 27.74 -14.25 15.35
C GLU A 446 28.30 -13.19 16.33
N TYR A 447 28.52 -11.95 15.84
CA TYR A 447 29.03 -10.84 16.66
C TYR A 447 28.01 -10.27 17.66
N TYR A 448 26.73 -10.17 17.24
CA TYR A 448 25.72 -9.43 18.00
C TYR A 448 24.71 -10.34 18.72
N GLY A 449 24.86 -11.66 18.59
CA GLY A 449 24.01 -12.64 19.30
C GLY A 449 22.55 -12.56 18.91
N ASP A 450 21.72 -12.06 19.83
CA ASP A 450 20.26 -12.01 19.66
C ASP A 450 19.76 -10.91 18.73
N VAL A 451 20.65 -10.19 18.04
CA VAL A 451 20.23 -9.16 17.09
C VAL A 451 19.35 -9.77 15.98
N VAL A 452 18.25 -9.09 15.69
CA VAL A 452 17.40 -9.47 14.56
C VAL A 452 18.10 -9.09 13.26
N THR A 453 18.28 -10.07 12.37
CA THR A 453 18.88 -9.87 11.05
C THR A 453 17.81 -9.90 9.95
N LYS A 454 17.99 -9.06 8.92
CA LYS A 454 17.02 -8.88 7.85
C LYS A 454 17.69 -8.78 6.49
N SER A 455 17.06 -9.35 5.45
CA SER A 455 17.50 -9.20 4.07
C SER A 455 16.33 -8.91 3.13
N SER A 456 16.64 -8.58 1.87
CA SER A 456 15.62 -8.38 0.84
C SER A 456 16.10 -8.88 -0.51
N ILE A 457 15.14 -9.36 -1.31
CA ILE A 457 15.31 -9.73 -2.72
C ILE A 457 14.23 -9.07 -3.57
N MET A 458 14.59 -8.65 -4.77
CA MET A 458 13.66 -8.16 -5.78
C MET A 458 13.44 -9.21 -6.85
N LEU A 459 12.18 -9.38 -7.28
CA LEU A 459 11.76 -10.30 -8.33
C LEU A 459 11.37 -9.54 -9.60
N GLY A 460 11.54 -10.19 -10.75
CA GLY A 460 11.21 -9.65 -12.07
C GLY A 460 12.42 -9.15 -12.87
N LEU A 461 13.64 -9.54 -12.47
CA LEU A 461 14.89 -9.27 -13.18
C LEU A 461 15.29 -10.39 -14.14
N GLY A 462 14.58 -11.55 -14.13
CA GLY A 462 14.85 -12.73 -14.96
C GLY A 462 15.35 -13.95 -14.17
N GLU A 463 15.25 -13.90 -12.85
CA GLU A 463 15.53 -15.02 -11.95
C GLU A 463 14.53 -16.17 -12.16
N THR A 464 14.99 -17.39 -11.93
CA THR A 464 14.14 -18.59 -11.89
C THR A 464 13.64 -18.86 -10.46
N ASP A 465 12.54 -19.60 -10.34
CA ASP A 465 12.02 -20.01 -9.03
C ASP A 465 13.01 -20.82 -8.19
N ALA A 466 13.76 -21.71 -8.84
CA ALA A 466 14.77 -22.53 -8.19
C ALA A 466 15.90 -21.65 -7.59
N GLU A 467 16.30 -20.60 -8.29
CA GLU A 467 17.30 -19.64 -7.80
C GLU A 467 16.78 -18.83 -6.61
N VAL A 468 15.51 -18.37 -6.69
CA VAL A 468 14.88 -17.63 -5.57
C VAL A 468 14.78 -18.52 -4.33
N GLU A 469 14.33 -19.78 -4.48
CA GLU A 469 14.25 -20.73 -3.38
C GLU A 469 15.63 -20.99 -2.78
N GLN A 470 16.67 -21.13 -3.61
CA GLN A 470 18.05 -21.31 -3.15
C GLN A 470 18.53 -20.10 -2.35
N VAL A 471 18.24 -18.86 -2.80
CA VAL A 471 18.59 -17.64 -2.05
C VAL A 471 17.90 -17.62 -0.68
N LEU A 472 16.63 -18.02 -0.59
CA LEU A 472 15.94 -18.11 0.69
C LEU A 472 16.61 -19.14 1.63
N LYS A 473 17.00 -20.31 1.12
CA LYS A 473 17.74 -21.33 1.88
C LYS A 473 19.10 -20.81 2.34
N ASP A 474 19.85 -20.16 1.46
CA ASP A 474 21.16 -19.58 1.77
C ASP A 474 21.05 -18.52 2.87
N LEU A 475 20.08 -17.62 2.79
CA LEU A 475 19.82 -16.61 3.82
C LEU A 475 19.46 -17.26 5.17
N ARG A 476 18.60 -18.30 5.18
CA ARG A 476 18.30 -19.01 6.43
C ARG A 476 19.52 -19.69 7.02
N SER A 477 20.41 -20.24 6.18
CA SER A 477 21.67 -20.87 6.65
C SER A 477 22.61 -19.89 7.34
N THR A 478 22.49 -18.58 7.06
CA THR A 478 23.24 -17.52 7.77
C THR A 478 22.63 -17.12 9.11
N GLY A 479 21.48 -17.69 9.48
CA GLY A 479 20.70 -17.25 10.64
C GLY A 479 19.83 -16.01 10.39
N CYS A 480 19.64 -15.60 9.14
CA CYS A 480 18.79 -14.45 8.81
C CYS A 480 17.34 -14.67 9.28
N ASP A 481 16.82 -13.76 10.10
CA ASP A 481 15.52 -13.90 10.75
C ASP A 481 14.36 -13.46 9.87
N ARG A 482 14.55 -12.38 9.08
CA ARG A 482 13.48 -11.70 8.35
C ARG A 482 13.83 -11.51 6.88
N ILE A 483 12.81 -11.62 6.02
CA ILE A 483 12.97 -11.42 4.57
C ILE A 483 11.90 -10.50 3.99
N THR A 484 12.32 -9.63 3.08
CA THR A 484 11.41 -8.84 2.25
C THR A 484 11.54 -9.26 0.79
N ILE A 485 10.41 -9.53 0.13
CA ILE A 485 10.36 -9.94 -1.29
C ILE A 485 9.48 -8.96 -2.04
N GLY A 486 10.04 -8.19 -2.98
CA GLY A 486 9.34 -7.13 -3.69
C GLY A 486 9.53 -7.19 -5.21
N GLN A 487 8.66 -6.51 -5.97
CA GLN A 487 8.81 -6.37 -7.41
C GLN A 487 9.95 -5.40 -7.75
N TYR A 488 10.85 -5.78 -8.62
CA TYR A 488 11.73 -4.82 -9.28
C TYR A 488 10.92 -3.88 -10.18
N LEU A 489 11.10 -2.58 -10.00
CA LEU A 489 10.54 -1.54 -10.85
C LEU A 489 11.70 -0.68 -11.35
N LYS A 490 11.81 -0.51 -12.67
CA LYS A 490 12.89 0.25 -13.32
C LYS A 490 12.88 1.72 -12.84
N PRO A 491 13.86 2.17 -12.04
CA PRO A 491 13.82 3.49 -11.44
C PRO A 491 14.34 4.60 -12.39
N SER A 492 15.13 4.25 -13.42
CA SER A 492 15.70 5.20 -14.37
C SER A 492 15.88 4.60 -15.76
N LYS A 493 16.10 5.43 -16.78
CA LYS A 493 16.35 4.97 -18.16
C LYS A 493 17.60 4.07 -18.28
N ASN A 494 18.57 4.26 -17.42
CA ASN A 494 19.86 3.54 -17.43
C ASN A 494 19.84 2.26 -16.56
N SER A 495 18.73 1.98 -15.91
CA SER A 495 18.54 0.78 -15.08
C SER A 495 18.11 -0.43 -15.93
N LEU A 496 18.24 -1.64 -15.37
CA LEU A 496 17.84 -2.87 -16.03
C LEU A 496 16.36 -2.82 -16.44
N GLU A 497 16.02 -3.50 -17.52
CA GLU A 497 14.62 -3.68 -17.90
C GLU A 497 13.91 -4.65 -16.94
N VAL A 498 12.60 -4.41 -16.75
CA VAL A 498 11.77 -5.38 -16.05
C VAL A 498 11.49 -6.55 -17.01
N VAL A 499 11.95 -7.75 -16.64
CA VAL A 499 11.73 -8.97 -17.43
C VAL A 499 10.32 -9.48 -17.23
N GLU A 500 9.84 -9.47 -15.97
CA GLU A 500 8.51 -9.95 -15.62
C GLU A 500 7.87 -9.09 -14.51
N TYR A 501 6.56 -8.87 -14.62
CA TYR A 501 5.74 -8.34 -13.54
C TYR A 501 5.09 -9.48 -12.77
N ILE A 502 5.64 -9.79 -11.61
CA ILE A 502 5.22 -10.88 -10.73
C ILE A 502 3.81 -10.62 -10.20
N THR A 503 2.95 -11.63 -10.26
CA THR A 503 1.57 -11.51 -9.79
C THR A 503 1.47 -11.49 -8.26
N PRO A 504 0.43 -10.86 -7.67
CA PRO A 504 0.19 -10.93 -6.22
C PRO A 504 0.15 -12.35 -5.66
N ALA A 505 -0.46 -13.30 -6.39
CA ALA A 505 -0.51 -14.70 -5.99
C ALA A 505 0.89 -15.34 -5.89
N ARG A 506 1.83 -14.91 -6.76
CA ARG A 506 3.20 -15.40 -6.71
C ARG A 506 3.97 -14.85 -5.50
N PHE A 507 3.68 -13.61 -5.09
CA PHE A 507 4.20 -13.06 -3.83
C PHE A 507 3.64 -13.81 -2.62
N ASP A 508 2.36 -14.20 -2.64
CA ASP A 508 1.77 -15.03 -1.58
C ASP A 508 2.43 -16.41 -1.49
N PHE A 509 2.73 -17.03 -2.64
CA PHE A 509 3.50 -18.28 -2.69
C PHE A 509 4.88 -18.12 -2.04
N TRP A 510 5.64 -17.08 -2.36
CA TRP A 510 6.96 -16.84 -1.79
C TRP A 510 6.90 -16.50 -0.29
N ARG A 511 5.84 -15.84 0.17
CA ARG A 511 5.61 -15.62 1.61
C ARG A 511 5.44 -16.94 2.34
N GLN A 512 4.64 -17.85 1.80
CA GLN A 512 4.43 -19.17 2.38
C GLN A 512 5.74 -19.95 2.41
N LYS A 513 6.49 -19.98 1.31
CA LYS A 513 7.80 -20.65 1.22
C LYS A 513 8.81 -20.11 2.24
N ALA A 514 8.88 -18.81 2.41
CA ALA A 514 9.75 -18.22 3.43
C ALA A 514 9.34 -18.65 4.85
N THR A 515 8.04 -18.72 5.13
CA THR A 515 7.53 -19.22 6.42
C THR A 515 7.89 -20.69 6.65
N GLU A 516 7.72 -21.54 5.63
CA GLU A 516 8.10 -22.97 5.66
C GLU A 516 9.61 -23.17 5.93
N LEU A 517 10.46 -22.26 5.40
CA LEU A 517 11.90 -22.27 5.64
C LEU A 517 12.30 -21.73 7.03
N GLY A 518 11.34 -21.23 7.82
CA GLY A 518 11.56 -20.79 9.20
C GLY A 518 12.02 -19.33 9.35
N PHE A 519 11.72 -18.44 8.38
CA PHE A 519 11.83 -17.01 8.63
C PHE A 519 10.77 -16.57 9.65
N SER A 520 11.18 -15.81 10.67
CA SER A 520 10.26 -15.31 11.71
C SER A 520 9.27 -14.28 11.17
N PHE A 521 9.65 -13.57 10.07
CA PHE A 521 8.80 -12.62 9.38
C PHE A 521 9.13 -12.58 7.89
N CYS A 522 8.08 -12.50 7.06
CA CYS A 522 8.22 -12.32 5.61
C CYS A 522 7.23 -11.28 5.11
N LEU A 523 7.75 -10.15 4.61
CA LEU A 523 6.96 -9.18 3.86
C LEU A 523 7.12 -9.46 2.36
N SER A 524 6.14 -10.09 1.74
CA SER A 524 6.15 -10.41 0.31
C SER A 524 4.97 -9.79 -0.40
N SER A 525 5.21 -8.78 -1.25
CA SER A 525 4.18 -8.09 -2.03
C SER A 525 4.81 -7.26 -3.17
N PRO A 526 4.04 -6.86 -4.19
CA PRO A 526 4.57 -6.06 -5.31
C PRO A 526 5.31 -4.79 -4.89
N PHE A 527 4.88 -4.15 -3.83
CA PHE A 527 5.46 -2.91 -3.33
C PHE A 527 6.35 -3.09 -2.10
N ALA A 528 6.60 -4.31 -1.64
CA ALA A 528 7.51 -4.55 -0.53
C ALA A 528 8.91 -4.01 -0.83
N ARG A 529 9.51 -3.35 0.14
CA ARG A 529 10.90 -2.83 0.16
C ARG A 529 11.47 -3.05 1.55
N SER A 530 12.78 -3.11 1.69
CA SER A 530 13.45 -3.41 2.96
C SER A 530 12.93 -2.58 4.13
N SER A 531 12.74 -1.28 3.94
CA SER A 531 12.27 -0.37 4.99
C SER A 531 10.76 -0.10 4.96
N TYR A 532 10.01 -0.80 4.10
CA TYR A 532 8.57 -0.58 4.00
C TYR A 532 7.84 -1.31 5.13
N PHE A 533 7.07 -0.59 5.94
CA PHE A 533 6.44 -1.07 7.17
C PHE A 533 7.42 -1.67 8.21
N ALA A 534 8.67 -1.20 8.23
CA ALA A 534 9.68 -1.73 9.13
C ALA A 534 9.28 -1.61 10.61
N GLU A 535 8.47 -0.61 10.97
CA GLU A 535 7.93 -0.42 12.31
C GLU A 535 6.91 -1.48 12.74
N GLN A 536 6.28 -2.20 11.81
CA GLN A 536 5.31 -3.26 12.12
C GLN A 536 5.98 -4.57 12.53
N ASP A 537 7.23 -4.73 12.19
CA ASP A 537 8.03 -5.91 12.51
C ASP A 537 8.35 -6.03 14.03
N ILE A 538 7.97 -5.02 14.84
CA ILE A 538 8.32 -4.92 16.27
C ILE A 538 7.23 -5.48 17.18
N ALA A 539 6.04 -5.72 16.67
CA ALA A 539 4.88 -6.16 17.46
C ALA A 539 4.85 -7.68 17.76
N LEU A 540 5.99 -8.37 17.62
CA LEU A 540 6.15 -9.78 17.97
C LEU A 540 7.22 -9.92 19.05
#